data_9217afd22a6a91d0a3f4a32589bf6ec1
#
_entry.id   9217afd22a6a91d0a3f4a32589bf6ec1
#
_cell.length_a   1.000
_cell.length_b   1.000
_cell.length_c   1.000
_cell.angle_alpha   90.00
_cell.angle_beta   90.00
_cell.angle_gamma   90.00
#
_symmetry.space_group_name_H-M   'P 1'
#
loop_
_entity.id
_entity.type
_entity.pdbx_description
1 polymer ?
#
loop_
_entity_poly.entity_id
_entity_poly.type
_entity_poly.pdbx_seq_one_letter_code
_entity_poly.pdbx_strand_id
1 'polypeptide(L)'
;MSEVKMLTAPVPNVPWQERPQGPQNGAPIWRYSENPIIGRNPLKGVARIFNSAVMPYGDAFIGVFRGEQTNGIPYIYLGHSKDAIHWDFEENKIPFVDENGEPFMPIYAYDPRPVSYTHLRAHETLRH
;
A
#
# COMPACT_ATOMS: atom_id res chain seq x y z
N MET A 1 -26.79 -17.27 9.34
CA MET A 1 -25.73 -16.29 8.92
C MET A 1 -25.63 -16.31 7.41
N SER A 2 -25.71 -15.15 6.79
CA SER A 2 -25.47 -15.05 5.35
C SER A 2 -24.00 -15.34 5.06
N GLU A 3 -23.75 -16.23 4.13
CA GLU A 3 -22.41 -16.53 3.66
C GLU A 3 -21.86 -15.30 2.92
N VAL A 4 -20.68 -14.84 3.33
CA VAL A 4 -20.00 -13.75 2.63
C VAL A 4 -19.36 -14.29 1.37
N LYS A 5 -19.88 -13.92 0.22
CA LYS A 5 -19.34 -14.33 -1.06
C LYS A 5 -18.19 -13.40 -1.48
N MET A 6 -17.01 -13.96 -1.59
CA MET A 6 -15.85 -13.24 -2.15
C MET A 6 -16.00 -13.12 -3.67
N LEU A 7 -15.98 -11.90 -4.16
CA LEU A 7 -16.10 -11.60 -5.59
C LEU A 7 -14.74 -11.39 -6.28
N THR A 8 -13.66 -11.49 -5.52
CA THR A 8 -12.30 -11.30 -6.01
C THR A 8 -11.49 -12.59 -5.86
N ALA A 9 -10.30 -12.62 -6.47
CA ALA A 9 -9.35 -13.68 -6.24
C ALA A 9 -9.04 -13.84 -4.74
N PRO A 10 -8.71 -15.06 -4.28
CA PRO A 10 -8.36 -15.27 -2.88
C PRO A 10 -7.24 -14.32 -2.43
N VAL A 11 -7.42 -13.73 -1.28
CA VAL A 11 -6.40 -12.90 -0.64
C VAL A 11 -5.40 -13.84 0.05
N PRO A 12 -4.09 -13.58 -0.04
CA PRO A 12 -3.11 -14.32 0.74
C PRO A 12 -3.40 -14.26 2.24
N ASN A 13 -2.85 -15.20 2.98
CA ASN A 13 -3.15 -15.34 4.39
C ASN A 13 -2.71 -14.10 5.18
N VAL A 14 -3.70 -13.38 5.73
CA VAL A 14 -3.46 -12.26 6.63
C VAL A 14 -3.75 -12.75 8.04
N PRO A 15 -2.87 -12.50 9.03
CA PRO A 15 -3.10 -12.90 10.41
C PRO A 15 -4.15 -11.97 11.07
N TRP A 16 -5.40 -12.15 10.71
CA TRP A 16 -6.51 -11.36 11.24
C TRP A 16 -6.64 -11.51 12.75
N GLN A 17 -6.74 -10.38 13.43
CA GLN A 17 -7.00 -10.35 14.87
C GLN A 17 -8.51 -10.42 15.13
N GLU A 18 -8.90 -11.31 16.05
CA GLU A 18 -10.26 -11.33 16.56
C GLU A 18 -10.60 -10.05 17.32
N ARG A 19 -11.88 -9.68 17.29
CA ARG A 19 -12.36 -8.52 18.03
C ARG A 19 -12.09 -8.69 19.53
N PRO A 20 -11.43 -7.72 20.17
CA PRO A 20 -11.17 -7.79 21.59
C PRO A 20 -12.47 -7.85 22.41
N GLN A 21 -12.46 -8.66 23.46
CA GLN A 21 -13.52 -8.66 24.46
C GLN A 21 -13.25 -7.57 25.51
N GLY A 22 -14.31 -7.12 26.20
CA GLY A 22 -14.17 -6.16 27.28
C GLY A 22 -14.81 -4.80 27.01
N PRO A 23 -14.28 -3.70 27.57
CA PRO A 23 -14.92 -2.37 27.51
C PRO A 23 -15.16 -1.84 26.09
N GLN A 24 -14.42 -2.33 25.12
CA GLN A 24 -14.58 -1.98 23.71
C GLN A 24 -15.67 -2.81 23.03
N ASN A 25 -16.23 -3.77 23.73
CA ASN A 25 -17.31 -4.61 23.23
C ASN A 25 -18.52 -3.72 22.91
N GLY A 26 -19.01 -3.78 21.68
CA GLY A 26 -20.06 -2.89 21.21
C GLY A 26 -19.56 -1.72 20.36
N ALA A 27 -18.29 -1.37 20.39
CA ALA A 27 -17.74 -0.40 19.45
C ALA A 27 -17.83 -0.94 18.00
N PRO A 28 -18.28 -0.12 17.03
CA PRO A 28 -18.43 -0.59 15.66
C PRO A 28 -17.08 -0.87 14.97
N ILE A 29 -16.01 -0.28 15.48
CA ILE A 29 -14.67 -0.41 14.93
C ILE A 29 -13.68 -0.68 16.05
N TRP A 30 -12.72 -1.57 15.80
CA TRP A 30 -11.56 -1.76 16.65
C TRP A 30 -10.31 -1.78 15.79
N ARG A 31 -9.18 -1.56 16.43
CA ARG A 31 -7.89 -1.51 15.73
C ARG A 31 -7.03 -2.69 16.13
N TYR A 32 -6.19 -3.12 15.19
CA TYR A 32 -5.17 -4.11 15.47
C TYR A 32 -4.28 -3.67 16.64
N SER A 33 -3.98 -4.59 17.56
CA SER A 33 -3.27 -4.26 18.80
C SER A 33 -1.83 -3.79 18.59
N GLU A 34 -1.20 -4.22 17.50
CA GLU A 34 0.17 -3.86 17.15
C GLU A 34 0.27 -2.62 16.23
N ASN A 35 -0.83 -1.89 16.07
CA ASN A 35 -0.79 -0.65 15.32
C ASN A 35 0.05 0.42 16.04
N PRO A 36 0.79 1.29 15.29
CA PRO A 36 0.85 1.32 13.83
C PRO A 36 1.77 0.23 13.26
N ILE A 37 1.33 -0.43 12.19
CA ILE A 37 2.14 -1.47 11.52
C ILE A 37 3.32 -0.89 10.73
N ILE A 38 3.26 0.39 10.39
CA ILE A 38 4.36 1.15 9.78
C ILE A 38 4.57 2.39 10.65
N GLY A 39 5.68 2.43 11.35
CA GLY A 39 6.03 3.53 12.25
C GLY A 39 6.64 4.73 11.53
N ARG A 40 7.21 5.64 12.32
CA ARG A 40 7.96 6.79 11.81
C ARG A 40 9.31 6.35 11.26
N ASN A 41 9.81 7.12 10.30
CA ASN A 41 11.11 6.88 9.66
C ASN A 41 11.23 5.45 9.11
N PRO A 42 10.25 4.99 8.31
CA PRO A 42 10.23 3.60 7.84
C PRO A 42 11.36 3.27 6.89
N LEU A 43 11.91 4.28 6.23
CA LEU A 43 13.10 4.17 5.39
C LEU A 43 13.84 5.51 5.37
N LYS A 44 15.09 5.48 4.91
CA LYS A 44 15.95 6.67 4.85
C LYS A 44 15.31 7.79 4.04
N GLY A 45 15.24 8.97 4.62
CA GLY A 45 14.71 10.17 3.97
C GLY A 45 13.18 10.27 3.96
N VAL A 46 12.47 9.29 4.51
CA VAL A 46 11.02 9.31 4.63
C VAL A 46 10.62 9.38 6.10
N ALA A 47 9.92 10.43 6.47
CA ALA A 47 9.50 10.66 7.85
C ALA A 47 8.31 9.78 8.26
N ARG A 48 7.37 9.58 7.34
CA ARG A 48 6.12 8.83 7.61
C ARG A 48 5.42 8.42 6.32
N ILE A 49 4.52 7.45 6.46
CA ILE A 49 3.69 6.93 5.38
C ILE A 49 2.25 7.40 5.56
N PHE A 50 1.61 7.80 4.47
CA PHE A 50 0.19 8.13 4.39
C PHE A 50 -0.41 7.45 3.16
N ASN A 51 -1.74 7.43 3.08
CA ASN A 51 -2.52 7.10 1.89
C ASN A 51 -1.85 6.06 0.98
N SER A 52 -1.89 4.83 1.42
CA SER A 52 -1.35 3.70 0.67
C SER A 52 -2.46 2.93 -0.04
N ALA A 53 -2.07 2.18 -1.05
CA ALA A 53 -2.92 1.20 -1.69
C ALA A 53 -2.17 -0.12 -1.80
N VAL A 54 -2.80 -1.18 -1.32
CA VAL A 54 -2.22 -2.52 -1.22
C VAL A 54 -3.07 -3.49 -2.03
N MET A 55 -2.41 -4.40 -2.71
CA MET A 55 -3.09 -5.45 -3.47
C MET A 55 -2.37 -6.79 -3.30
N PRO A 56 -3.09 -7.91 -3.43
CA PRO A 56 -2.47 -9.23 -3.53
C PRO A 56 -1.60 -9.32 -4.79
N TYR A 57 -0.48 -9.99 -4.66
CA TYR A 57 0.45 -10.25 -5.75
C TYR A 57 1.07 -11.64 -5.57
N GLY A 58 0.60 -12.60 -6.36
CA GLY A 58 0.96 -13.99 -6.14
C GLY A 58 0.45 -14.50 -4.79
N ASP A 59 1.34 -15.06 -3.99
CA ASP A 59 1.07 -15.52 -2.63
C ASP A 59 1.42 -14.47 -1.55
N ALA A 60 1.69 -13.26 -1.96
CA ALA A 60 2.11 -12.16 -1.10
C ALA A 60 1.31 -10.90 -1.40
N PHE A 61 1.83 -9.76 -0.97
CA PHE A 61 1.24 -8.44 -1.19
C PHE A 61 2.27 -7.48 -1.76
N ILE A 62 1.80 -6.60 -2.62
CA ILE A 62 2.53 -5.43 -3.08
C ILE A 62 1.76 -4.18 -2.65
N GLY A 63 2.48 -3.15 -2.26
CA GLY A 63 1.88 -1.90 -1.87
C GLY A 63 2.59 -0.70 -2.49
N VAL A 64 1.82 0.33 -2.77
CA VAL A 64 2.33 1.63 -3.17
C VAL A 64 1.94 2.64 -2.10
N PHE A 65 2.92 3.36 -1.59
CA PHE A 65 2.81 4.13 -0.38
C PHE A 65 3.20 5.58 -0.61
N ARG A 66 2.36 6.50 -0.18
CA ARG A 66 2.74 7.90 -0.11
C ARG A 66 3.72 8.07 1.04
N GLY A 67 4.99 8.28 0.72
CA GLY A 67 6.03 8.59 1.67
C GLY A 67 6.28 10.09 1.74
N GLU A 68 6.00 10.70 2.88
CA GLU A 68 6.37 12.09 3.13
C GLU A 68 7.84 12.16 3.49
N GLN A 69 8.61 12.81 2.64
CA GLN A 69 10.04 12.99 2.88
C GLN A 69 10.28 13.96 4.05
N THR A 70 11.50 13.98 4.54
CA THR A 70 11.90 14.88 5.65
C THR A 70 11.76 16.36 5.29
N ASN A 71 11.72 16.71 4.00
CA ASN A 71 11.44 18.06 3.51
C ASN A 71 9.93 18.36 3.35
N GLY A 72 9.06 17.41 3.71
CA GLY A 72 7.61 17.55 3.60
C GLY A 72 7.02 17.24 2.22
N ILE A 73 7.84 16.95 1.22
CA ILE A 73 7.36 16.66 -0.15
C ILE A 73 7.01 15.17 -0.26
N PRO A 74 5.77 14.82 -0.64
CA PRO A 74 5.38 13.43 -0.80
C PRO A 74 5.80 12.85 -2.14
N TYR A 75 6.26 11.59 -2.10
CA TYR A 75 6.49 10.75 -3.27
C TYR A 75 5.95 9.35 -3.03
N ILE A 76 5.95 8.52 -4.08
CA ILE A 76 5.43 7.16 -4.02
C ILE A 76 6.58 6.16 -3.91
N TYR A 77 6.42 5.23 -2.98
CA TYR A 77 7.38 4.16 -2.69
C TYR A 77 6.72 2.80 -2.84
N LEU A 78 7.49 1.83 -3.29
CA LEU A 78 7.05 0.46 -3.41
C LEU A 78 7.38 -0.33 -2.15
N GLY A 79 6.47 -1.15 -1.71
CA GLY A 79 6.67 -2.06 -0.59
C GLY A 79 6.18 -3.46 -0.90
N HIS A 80 6.76 -4.43 -0.24
CA HIS A 80 6.43 -5.85 -0.34
C HIS A 80 6.13 -6.41 1.04
N SER A 81 5.17 -7.33 1.12
CA SER A 81 4.83 -8.00 2.35
C SER A 81 4.30 -9.41 2.08
N LYS A 82 4.54 -10.33 3.00
CA LYS A 82 3.96 -11.68 2.96
C LYS A 82 2.63 -11.77 3.70
N ASP A 83 2.37 -10.86 4.62
CA ASP A 83 1.25 -10.93 5.56
C ASP A 83 0.43 -9.63 5.65
N ALA A 84 0.78 -8.61 4.86
CA ALA A 84 0.19 -7.27 4.87
C ALA A 84 0.41 -6.50 6.19
N ILE A 85 1.22 -7.01 7.10
CA ILE A 85 1.56 -6.38 8.39
C ILE A 85 3.02 -5.93 8.40
N HIS A 86 3.93 -6.82 8.02
CA HIS A 86 5.36 -6.54 7.97
C HIS A 86 5.74 -6.15 6.55
N TRP A 87 6.27 -4.95 6.39
CA TRP A 87 6.54 -4.36 5.09
C TRP A 87 8.02 -4.08 4.89
N ASP A 88 8.52 -4.50 3.74
CA ASP A 88 9.84 -4.16 3.23
C ASP A 88 9.69 -3.14 2.12
N PHE A 89 10.32 -1.97 2.27
CA PHE A 89 10.24 -0.89 1.31
C PHE A 89 11.48 -0.84 0.41
N GLU A 90 11.25 -0.55 -0.85
CA GLU A 90 12.35 -0.16 -1.74
C GLU A 90 12.83 1.24 -1.37
N GLU A 91 14.15 1.43 -1.35
CA GLU A 91 14.76 2.70 -0.92
C GLU A 91 14.47 3.86 -1.88
N ASN A 92 14.33 3.55 -3.16
CA ASN A 92 14.14 4.56 -4.18
C ASN A 92 12.65 4.80 -4.43
N LYS A 93 12.31 6.07 -4.67
CA LYS A 93 10.97 6.44 -5.14
C LYS A 93 10.64 5.71 -6.44
N ILE A 94 9.37 5.41 -6.65
CA ILE A 94 8.91 4.87 -7.92
C ILE A 94 9.22 5.90 -9.02
N PRO A 95 9.95 5.50 -10.09
CA PRO A 95 10.19 6.39 -11.20
C PRO A 95 8.91 6.61 -11.99
N PHE A 96 8.73 7.83 -12.47
CA PHE A 96 7.64 8.19 -13.36
C PHE A 96 8.15 8.33 -14.79
N VAL A 97 7.27 8.05 -15.74
CA VAL A 97 7.52 8.28 -17.15
C VAL A 97 6.38 9.13 -17.73
N ASP A 98 6.70 9.95 -18.71
CA ASP A 98 5.71 10.75 -19.42
C ASP A 98 4.98 9.92 -20.49
N GLU A 99 4.14 10.58 -21.27
CA GLU A 99 3.36 9.94 -22.34
C GLU A 99 4.23 9.36 -23.47
N ASN A 100 5.48 9.80 -23.58
CA ASN A 100 6.45 9.31 -24.55
C ASN A 100 7.36 8.21 -23.98
N GLY A 101 7.13 7.83 -22.72
CA GLY A 101 7.97 6.86 -22.02
C GLY A 101 9.27 7.43 -21.48
N GLU A 102 9.45 8.75 -21.53
CA GLU A 102 10.65 9.41 -21.02
C GLU A 102 10.56 9.62 -19.50
N PRO A 103 11.66 9.39 -18.76
CA PRO A 103 11.68 9.61 -17.33
C PRO A 103 11.37 11.06 -16.97
N PHE A 104 10.51 11.25 -15.99
CA PHE A 104 10.32 12.56 -15.39
C PHE A 104 10.07 12.44 -13.88
N MET A 105 10.33 13.52 -13.16
CA MET A 105 10.08 13.58 -11.73
C MET A 105 9.04 14.68 -11.46
N PRO A 106 7.83 14.31 -10.99
CA PRO A 106 6.85 15.30 -10.58
C PRO A 106 7.36 16.09 -9.36
N ILE A 107 6.83 17.28 -9.16
CA ILE A 107 7.16 18.09 -7.99
C ILE A 107 6.75 17.35 -6.71
N TYR A 108 5.62 16.64 -6.75
CA TYR A 108 5.14 15.76 -5.68
C TYR A 108 4.24 14.67 -6.29
N ALA A 109 4.07 13.57 -5.54
CA ALA A 109 3.15 12.50 -5.92
C ALA A 109 2.46 11.94 -4.67
N TYR A 110 1.15 11.71 -4.76
CA TYR A 110 0.33 11.21 -3.65
C TYR A 110 -0.90 10.44 -4.15
N ASP A 111 -1.59 9.79 -3.23
CA ASP A 111 -2.82 9.03 -3.45
C ASP A 111 -2.70 7.96 -4.56
N PRO A 112 -1.76 7.02 -4.42
CA PRO A 112 -1.55 6.00 -5.43
C PRO A 112 -2.72 5.02 -5.53
N ARG A 113 -2.91 4.47 -6.73
CA ARG A 113 -3.87 3.38 -6.99
C ARG A 113 -3.22 2.38 -7.94
N PRO A 114 -2.67 1.27 -7.44
CA PRO A 114 -2.10 0.24 -8.29
C PRO A 114 -3.20 -0.49 -9.05
N VAL A 115 -2.87 -0.88 -10.28
CA VAL A 115 -3.76 -1.65 -11.13
C VAL A 115 -2.98 -2.82 -11.72
N SER A 116 -3.60 -3.99 -11.71
CA SER A 116 -3.05 -5.18 -12.36
C SER A 116 -3.68 -5.35 -13.73
N TYR A 117 -2.83 -5.49 -14.75
CA TYR A 117 -3.27 -5.77 -16.11
C TYR A 117 -2.90 -7.20 -16.48
N THR A 118 -3.85 -7.91 -17.09
CA THR A 118 -3.63 -9.27 -17.60
C THR A 118 -2.96 -9.29 -18.96
N HIS A 119 -2.87 -8.14 -19.65
CA HIS A 119 -2.23 -8.02 -20.95
C HIS A 119 -0.90 -7.27 -20.82
N LEU A 120 0.17 -7.95 -21.15
CA LEU A 120 1.53 -7.40 -21.23
C LEU A 120 1.66 -6.48 -22.46
N ARG A 121 1.03 -5.33 -22.43
CA ARG A 121 1.37 -4.26 -23.35
C ARG A 121 1.77 -3.02 -22.59
N ALA A 122 3.04 -2.72 -22.72
CA ALA A 122 3.75 -1.64 -22.04
C ALA A 122 3.35 -0.22 -22.54
N HIS A 123 2.14 0.00 -23.04
CA HIS A 123 1.74 1.28 -23.63
C HIS A 123 0.50 1.90 -23.00
N GLU A 124 0.00 1.35 -21.92
CA GLU A 124 -1.07 2.02 -21.22
C GLU A 124 -0.49 3.03 -20.26
N THR A 125 -0.41 4.24 -20.76
CA THR A 125 -0.19 5.41 -19.94
C THR A 125 -1.25 5.49 -18.86
N LEU A 126 -0.79 5.69 -17.62
CA LEU A 126 -1.66 6.12 -16.53
C LEU A 126 -2.31 7.45 -16.96
N ARG A 127 -3.57 7.38 -17.39
CA ARG A 127 -4.33 8.60 -17.59
C ARG A 127 -4.71 9.16 -16.22
N HIS A 128 -4.30 10.34 -16.02
CA HIS A 128 -4.69 11.14 -14.85
C HIS A 128 -6.17 11.49 -14.89
#